data_7ee38ac44ed9e657d925435bafd5c5b5
#
_entry.id   7ee38ac44ed9e657d925435bafd5c5b5
#
_cell.length_a   1.000
_cell.length_b   1.000
_cell.length_c   1.000
_cell.angle_alpha   90.00
_cell.angle_beta   90.00
_cell.angle_gamma   90.00
#
_symmetry.space_group_name_H-M   'P 1'
#
loop_
_entity.id
_entity.type
_entity.pdbx_description
1 polymer ?
#
loop_
_entity_poly.entity_id
_entity_poly.type
_entity_poly.pdbx_seq_one_letter_code
_entity_poly.pdbx_strand_id
1 'polypeptide(L)'
;MVKGVAMTSLAFDTPYRGGFSGREHHFALTVYFEDTDTAGIVYYANYLKYMERARSDMLRAVGIDQRAALDAGEGVYAVAEVAIRYLNSARLNDDLIVVSSLETIRAASVIIHQRVMRRTDILTDARVTAAFLTLDGRPKRQPTEWVDRFRAINEQGI
;
A
#
# COMPACT_ATOMS: atom_id res chain seq x y z
N MET A 1 -6.14 8.91 -43.32
CA MET A 1 -6.37 8.18 -42.05
C MET A 1 -5.14 7.38 -41.72
N VAL A 2 -4.34 7.85 -40.79
CA VAL A 2 -3.20 7.06 -40.28
C VAL A 2 -3.79 5.96 -39.42
N LYS A 3 -3.71 4.71 -39.85
CA LYS A 3 -4.04 3.58 -39.00
C LYS A 3 -3.07 3.60 -37.83
N GLY A 4 -3.62 3.85 -36.62
CA GLY A 4 -2.83 3.78 -35.42
C GLY A 4 -2.15 2.42 -35.34
N VAL A 5 -0.82 2.43 -35.33
CA VAL A 5 -0.05 1.22 -35.05
C VAL A 5 -0.39 0.85 -33.60
N ALA A 6 -1.02 -0.30 -33.38
CA ALA A 6 -1.22 -0.83 -32.05
C ALA A 6 0.18 -1.01 -31.44
N MET A 7 0.51 -0.21 -30.41
CA MET A 7 1.73 -0.41 -29.65
C MET A 7 1.68 -1.77 -28.99
N THR A 8 2.52 -2.69 -29.44
CA THR A 8 2.70 -3.97 -28.75
C THR A 8 3.37 -3.67 -27.43
N SER A 9 2.66 -3.92 -26.31
CA SER A 9 3.22 -3.78 -24.97
C SER A 9 4.38 -4.77 -24.81
N LEU A 10 5.57 -4.26 -24.50
CA LEU A 10 6.70 -5.10 -24.10
C LEU A 10 6.51 -5.56 -22.64
N ALA A 11 7.06 -6.72 -22.29
CA ALA A 11 6.89 -7.31 -20.97
C ALA A 11 7.35 -6.40 -19.80
N PHE A 12 8.24 -5.43 -20.06
CA PHE A 12 8.80 -4.49 -19.08
C PHE A 12 8.27 -3.06 -19.21
N ASP A 13 7.24 -2.83 -20.01
CA ASP A 13 6.62 -1.52 -20.20
C ASP A 13 5.43 -1.30 -19.23
N THR A 14 5.06 -2.33 -18.49
CA THR A 14 3.97 -2.29 -17.53
C THR A 14 4.53 -2.10 -16.12
N PRO A 15 4.06 -1.11 -15.37
CA PRO A 15 4.47 -0.94 -13.98
C PRO A 15 4.15 -2.18 -13.15
N TYR A 16 5.03 -2.50 -12.21
CA TYR A 16 4.81 -3.61 -11.28
C TYR A 16 3.51 -3.41 -10.50
N ARG A 17 2.79 -4.50 -10.31
CA ARG A 17 1.63 -4.58 -9.43
C ARG A 17 1.82 -5.75 -8.48
N GLY A 18 1.49 -5.53 -7.19
CA GLY A 18 1.37 -6.61 -6.23
C GLY A 18 0.03 -7.30 -6.35
N GLY A 19 -0.32 -8.09 -5.37
CA GLY A 19 -1.59 -8.81 -5.36
C GLY A 19 -1.88 -9.46 -4.02
N PHE A 20 -3.06 -10.02 -3.91
CA PHE A 20 -3.50 -10.76 -2.74
C PHE A 20 -3.11 -12.23 -2.82
N SER A 21 -2.69 -12.76 -1.69
CA SER A 21 -2.61 -14.19 -1.40
C SER A 21 -3.46 -14.44 -0.15
N GLY A 22 -4.66 -14.97 -0.34
CA GLY A 22 -5.64 -15.06 0.73
C GLY A 22 -6.05 -13.68 1.24
N ARG A 23 -5.81 -13.41 2.51
CA ARG A 23 -6.14 -12.14 3.16
C ARG A 23 -5.00 -11.14 3.19
N GLU A 24 -3.83 -11.53 2.73
CA GLU A 24 -2.63 -10.70 2.73
C GLU A 24 -2.34 -10.15 1.34
N HIS A 25 -2.10 -8.86 1.27
CA HIS A 25 -1.59 -8.21 0.07
C HIS A 25 -0.07 -8.18 0.11
N HIS A 26 0.57 -8.56 -0.98
CA HIS A 26 2.02 -8.61 -1.13
C HIS A 26 2.47 -7.59 -2.17
N PHE A 27 3.42 -6.75 -1.80
CA PHE A 27 4.03 -5.77 -2.68
C PHE A 27 5.54 -5.88 -2.59
N ALA A 28 6.18 -6.32 -3.67
CA ALA A 28 7.64 -6.49 -3.73
C ALA A 28 8.32 -5.22 -4.20
N LEU A 29 9.52 -4.96 -3.71
CA LEU A 29 10.37 -3.86 -4.14
C LEU A 29 11.85 -4.20 -3.93
N THR A 30 12.72 -3.47 -4.61
CA THR A 30 14.16 -3.53 -4.39
C THR A 30 14.63 -2.22 -3.75
N VAL A 31 15.57 -2.31 -2.82
CA VAL A 31 16.19 -1.14 -2.19
C VAL A 31 17.15 -0.50 -3.18
N TYR A 32 16.94 0.78 -3.47
CA TYR A 32 17.79 1.58 -4.36
C TYR A 32 18.75 2.47 -3.55
N PHE A 33 19.74 3.00 -4.21
CA PHE A 33 20.74 3.88 -3.60
C PHE A 33 20.10 5.07 -2.87
N GLU A 34 19.07 5.67 -3.45
CA GLU A 34 18.35 6.79 -2.84
C GLU A 34 17.67 6.46 -1.52
N ASP A 35 17.43 5.18 -1.25
CA ASP A 35 16.75 4.73 -0.03
C ASP A 35 17.70 4.63 1.16
N THR A 36 19.01 4.61 0.92
CA THR A 36 20.03 4.33 1.94
C THR A 36 20.60 5.61 2.55
N ASP A 37 21.06 5.47 3.80
CA ASP A 37 21.75 6.53 4.53
C ASP A 37 23.28 6.33 4.50
N THR A 38 24.01 7.20 5.22
CA THR A 38 25.48 7.14 5.28
C THR A 38 26.02 5.89 5.97
N ALA A 39 25.19 5.14 6.70
CA ALA A 39 25.55 3.86 7.28
C ALA A 39 25.34 2.68 6.31
N GLY A 40 24.82 2.93 5.10
CA GLY A 40 24.59 1.91 4.08
C GLY A 40 23.33 1.06 4.32
N ILE A 41 22.46 1.49 5.21
CA ILE A 41 21.17 0.86 5.49
C ILE A 41 20.03 1.75 5.02
N VAL A 42 18.85 1.18 4.84
CA VAL A 42 17.66 1.96 4.50
C VAL A 42 17.39 2.98 5.62
N TYR A 43 17.31 4.26 5.21
CA TYR A 43 16.92 5.33 6.13
C TYR A 43 15.54 5.03 6.70
N TYR A 44 15.41 5.10 8.02
CA TYR A 44 14.25 4.56 8.72
C TYR A 44 12.90 5.12 8.24
N ALA A 45 12.84 6.36 7.79
CA ALA A 45 11.61 6.96 7.28
C ALA A 45 11.19 6.38 5.93
N ASN A 46 12.08 5.75 5.18
CA ASN A 46 11.77 5.15 3.88
C ASN A 46 10.91 3.90 3.99
N TYR A 47 10.91 3.21 5.12
CA TYR A 47 9.98 2.12 5.35
C TYR A 47 8.53 2.60 5.31
N LEU A 48 8.26 3.82 5.75
CA LEU A 48 6.93 4.45 5.66
C LEU A 48 6.52 4.64 4.19
N LYS A 49 7.46 5.01 3.32
CA LYS A 49 7.21 5.13 1.87
C LYS A 49 6.92 3.77 1.22
N TYR A 50 7.65 2.74 1.61
CA TYR A 50 7.39 1.37 1.12
C TYR A 50 5.98 0.92 1.50
N MET A 51 5.59 1.16 2.74
CA MET A 51 4.26 0.82 3.22
C MET A 51 3.16 1.64 2.53
N GLU A 52 3.42 2.92 2.23
CA GLU A 52 2.49 3.76 1.47
C GLU A 52 2.25 3.22 0.06
N ARG A 53 3.32 2.85 -0.66
CA ARG A 53 3.19 2.25 -1.99
C ARG A 53 2.39 0.96 -1.95
N ALA A 54 2.63 0.13 -0.94
CA ALA A 54 1.89 -1.12 -0.74
C ALA A 54 0.40 -0.87 -0.47
N ARG A 55 0.06 0.13 0.35
CA ARG A 55 -1.34 0.49 0.59
C ARG A 55 -2.03 0.99 -0.66
N SER A 56 -1.37 1.84 -1.44
CA SER A 56 -1.92 2.34 -2.70
C SER A 56 -2.14 1.23 -3.72
N ASP A 57 -1.20 0.30 -3.80
CA ASP A 57 -1.34 -0.88 -4.67
C ASP A 57 -2.47 -1.80 -4.19
N MET A 58 -2.59 -1.99 -2.88
CA MET A 58 -3.68 -2.78 -2.28
C MET A 58 -5.06 -2.19 -2.61
N LEU A 59 -5.24 -0.88 -2.48
CA LEU A 59 -6.51 -0.22 -2.82
C LEU A 59 -6.85 -0.41 -4.29
N ARG A 60 -5.86 -0.26 -5.16
CA ARG A 60 -6.05 -0.51 -6.59
C ARG A 60 -6.44 -1.97 -6.86
N ALA A 61 -5.83 -2.91 -6.16
CA ALA A 61 -6.14 -4.34 -6.30
C ALA A 61 -7.58 -4.69 -5.89
N VAL A 62 -8.16 -3.95 -4.95
CA VAL A 62 -9.58 -4.13 -4.58
C VAL A 62 -10.53 -3.26 -5.41
N GLY A 63 -10.03 -2.60 -6.45
CA GLY A 63 -10.86 -1.83 -7.38
C GLY A 63 -11.19 -0.42 -6.91
N ILE A 64 -10.43 0.14 -5.97
CA ILE A 64 -10.59 1.51 -5.51
C ILE A 64 -9.65 2.41 -6.30
N ASP A 65 -10.21 3.38 -7.02
CA ASP A 65 -9.48 4.42 -7.73
C ASP A 65 -9.46 5.69 -6.90
N GLN A 66 -8.35 5.91 -6.19
CA GLN A 66 -8.20 7.07 -5.30
C GLN A 66 -8.22 8.40 -6.08
N ARG A 67 -7.69 8.42 -7.29
CA ARG A 67 -7.67 9.63 -8.12
C ARG A 67 -9.09 9.99 -8.57
N ALA A 68 -9.87 9.00 -9.02
CA ALA A 68 -11.25 9.24 -9.41
C ALA A 68 -12.11 9.70 -8.22
N ALA A 69 -11.91 9.11 -7.04
CA ALA A 69 -12.61 9.53 -5.82
C ALA A 69 -12.26 10.97 -5.42
N LEU A 70 -10.99 11.35 -5.52
CA LEU A 70 -10.55 12.72 -5.28
C LEU A 70 -11.19 13.71 -6.26
N ASP A 71 -11.13 13.40 -7.55
CA ASP A 71 -11.68 14.25 -8.62
C ASP A 71 -13.22 14.40 -8.52
N ALA A 72 -13.90 13.36 -8.02
CA ALA A 72 -15.34 13.40 -7.75
C ALA A 72 -15.71 14.09 -6.43
N GLY A 73 -14.74 14.50 -5.62
CA GLY A 73 -14.98 15.12 -4.32
C GLY A 73 -15.50 14.17 -3.24
N GLU A 74 -15.34 12.85 -3.43
CA GLU A 74 -15.82 11.86 -2.46
C GLU A 74 -15.03 11.90 -1.16
N GLY A 75 -13.73 12.12 -1.23
CA GLY A 75 -12.85 12.18 -0.07
C GLY A 75 -11.47 11.59 -0.36
N VAL A 76 -10.65 11.58 0.68
CA VAL A 76 -9.27 11.08 0.64
C VAL A 76 -8.93 10.29 1.88
N TYR A 77 -8.04 9.33 1.75
CA TYR A 77 -7.38 8.72 2.90
C TYR A 77 -6.20 9.57 3.36
N ALA A 78 -6.08 9.73 4.66
CA ALA A 78 -4.91 10.33 5.30
C ALA A 78 -4.45 9.45 6.45
N VAL A 79 -3.14 9.36 6.65
CA VAL A 79 -2.59 8.62 7.78
C VAL A 79 -2.82 9.43 9.05
N ALA A 80 -3.55 8.87 9.99
CA ALA A 80 -3.83 9.48 11.30
C ALA A 80 -2.83 9.04 12.36
N GLU A 81 -2.32 7.80 12.26
CA GLU A 81 -1.40 7.23 13.24
C GLU A 81 -0.54 6.15 12.59
N VAL A 82 0.71 6.07 12.99
CA VAL A 82 1.62 4.98 12.68
C VAL A 82 2.29 4.51 13.96
N ALA A 83 2.13 3.23 14.29
CA ALA A 83 2.92 2.56 15.31
C ALA A 83 3.84 1.57 14.61
N ILE A 84 5.15 1.80 14.63
CA ILE A 84 6.13 0.99 13.92
C ILE A 84 7.26 0.56 14.83
N ARG A 85 7.67 -0.69 14.68
CA ARG A 85 8.86 -1.26 15.32
C ARG A 85 9.88 -1.61 14.23
N TYR A 86 11.11 -1.19 14.44
CA TYR A 86 12.25 -1.47 13.58
C TYR A 86 13.05 -2.63 14.19
N LEU A 87 13.02 -3.78 13.56
CA LEU A 87 13.60 -5.02 14.09
C LEU A 87 14.94 -5.36 13.45
N ASN A 88 15.06 -5.16 12.13
CA ASN A 88 16.27 -5.41 11.36
C ASN A 88 16.39 -4.36 10.24
N SER A 89 17.58 -4.20 9.69
CA SER A 89 17.87 -3.22 8.65
C SER A 89 17.97 -3.88 7.27
N ALA A 90 17.43 -3.21 6.27
CA ALA A 90 17.67 -3.53 4.88
C ALA A 90 18.86 -2.75 4.33
N ARG A 91 19.49 -3.26 3.28
CA ARG A 91 20.65 -2.70 2.60
C ARG A 91 20.38 -2.54 1.11
N LEU A 92 21.26 -1.80 0.44
CA LEU A 92 21.22 -1.63 -1.01
C LEU A 92 21.09 -2.98 -1.72
N ASN A 93 20.21 -3.02 -2.72
CA ASN A 93 19.89 -4.19 -3.54
C ASN A 93 19.16 -5.34 -2.83
N ASP A 94 18.79 -5.17 -1.57
CA ASP A 94 17.90 -6.14 -0.93
C ASP A 94 16.54 -6.13 -1.63
N ASP A 95 15.99 -7.33 -1.84
CA ASP A 95 14.63 -7.51 -2.30
C ASP A 95 13.70 -7.66 -1.08
N LEU A 96 12.70 -6.81 -1.02
CA LEU A 96 11.78 -6.72 0.10
C LEU A 96 10.36 -7.00 -0.36
N ILE A 97 9.54 -7.49 0.57
CA ILE A 97 8.10 -7.64 0.37
C ILE A 97 7.39 -6.93 1.52
N VAL A 98 6.46 -6.04 1.18
CA VAL A 98 5.54 -5.47 2.14
C VAL A 98 4.30 -6.34 2.17
N VAL A 99 4.03 -6.92 3.33
CA VAL A 99 2.84 -7.76 3.57
C VAL A 99 1.84 -6.95 4.36
N SER A 100 0.67 -6.72 3.78
CA SER A 100 -0.38 -5.89 4.36
C SER A 100 -1.65 -6.70 4.59
N SER A 101 -2.28 -6.52 5.74
CA SER A 101 -3.58 -7.08 6.04
C SER A 101 -4.49 -6.05 6.72
N LEU A 102 -5.79 -6.16 6.44
CA LEU A 102 -6.80 -5.29 7.04
C LEU A 102 -7.12 -5.82 8.45
N GLU A 103 -6.62 -5.15 9.48
CA GLU A 103 -6.79 -5.60 10.86
C GLU A 103 -8.13 -5.15 11.45
N THR A 104 -8.49 -3.89 11.24
CA THR A 104 -9.74 -3.33 11.76
C THR A 104 -10.37 -2.42 10.70
N ILE A 105 -11.65 -2.63 10.44
CA ILE A 105 -12.42 -1.82 9.48
C ILE A 105 -13.50 -1.09 10.27
N ARG A 106 -13.43 0.25 10.25
CA ARG A 106 -14.38 1.14 10.92
C ARG A 106 -15.15 1.95 9.89
N ALA A 107 -16.15 2.70 10.34
CA ALA A 107 -16.97 3.53 9.45
C ALA A 107 -16.15 4.58 8.67
N ALA A 108 -15.16 5.20 9.32
CA ALA A 108 -14.38 6.29 8.74
C ALA A 108 -12.86 6.03 8.77
N SER A 109 -12.44 4.82 9.05
CA SER A 109 -11.01 4.49 9.10
C SER A 109 -10.76 2.99 8.93
N VAL A 110 -9.53 2.65 8.59
CA VAL A 110 -9.03 1.28 8.52
C VAL A 110 -7.69 1.22 9.25
N ILE A 111 -7.49 0.18 10.06
CA ILE A 111 -6.18 -0.14 10.63
C ILE A 111 -5.59 -1.26 9.80
N ILE A 112 -4.41 -1.01 9.26
CA ILE A 112 -3.70 -1.91 8.37
C ILE A 112 -2.44 -2.40 9.09
N HIS A 113 -2.31 -3.70 9.25
CA HIS A 113 -1.07 -4.31 9.72
C HIS A 113 -0.13 -4.48 8.54
N GLN A 114 1.07 -3.91 8.63
CA GLN A 114 2.06 -3.98 7.56
C GLN A 114 3.41 -4.42 8.11
N ARG A 115 3.99 -5.42 7.47
CA ARG A 115 5.33 -5.89 7.76
C ARG A 115 6.20 -5.71 6.52
N VAL A 116 7.37 -5.14 6.68
CA VAL A 116 8.39 -5.15 5.63
C VAL A 116 9.31 -6.32 5.88
N MET A 117 9.41 -7.22 4.91
CA MET A 117 10.09 -8.48 5.05
C MET A 117 11.21 -8.64 4.02
N ARG A 118 12.29 -9.27 4.44
CA ARG A 118 13.32 -9.82 3.55
C ARG A 118 13.31 -11.32 3.72
N ARG A 119 12.76 -12.04 2.72
CA ARG A 119 12.47 -13.49 2.84
C ARG A 119 11.57 -13.74 4.06
N THR A 120 12.05 -14.50 5.04
CA THR A 120 11.33 -14.82 6.29
C THR A 120 11.62 -13.84 7.42
N ASP A 121 12.59 -12.92 7.25
CA ASP A 121 12.98 -11.96 8.27
C ASP A 121 12.02 -10.79 8.27
N ILE A 122 11.44 -10.47 9.42
CA ILE A 122 10.64 -9.26 9.61
C ILE A 122 11.60 -8.11 9.92
N LEU A 123 11.66 -7.13 9.02
CA LEU A 123 12.49 -5.94 9.21
C LEU A 123 11.76 -4.85 9.99
N THR A 124 10.50 -4.62 9.66
CA THR A 124 9.61 -3.72 10.40
C THR A 124 8.24 -4.34 10.59
N ASP A 125 7.60 -4.01 11.70
CA ASP A 125 6.23 -4.41 12.01
C ASP A 125 5.45 -3.15 12.39
N ALA A 126 4.38 -2.85 11.68
CA ALA A 126 3.64 -1.61 11.85
C ALA A 126 2.13 -1.79 11.83
N ARG A 127 1.46 -0.89 12.52
CA ARG A 127 0.03 -0.65 12.38
C ARG A 127 -0.18 0.78 11.91
N VAL A 128 -0.91 0.93 10.84
CA VAL A 128 -1.18 2.22 10.21
C VAL A 128 -2.68 2.45 10.24
N THR A 129 -3.08 3.55 10.86
CA THR A 129 -4.47 4.00 10.82
C THR A 129 -4.66 4.98 9.68
N ALA A 130 -5.41 4.59 8.67
CA ALA A 130 -5.82 5.43 7.56
C ALA A 130 -7.24 5.93 7.80
N ALA A 131 -7.40 7.23 7.98
CA ALA A 131 -8.69 7.89 8.15
C ALA A 131 -9.22 8.38 6.80
N PHE A 132 -10.52 8.20 6.57
CA PHE A 132 -11.18 8.78 5.40
C PHE A 132 -11.71 10.16 5.75
N LEU A 133 -11.35 11.14 4.95
CA LEU A 133 -11.61 12.56 5.20
C LEU A 133 -12.32 13.22 4.02
N THR A 134 -13.10 14.25 4.34
CA THR A 134 -13.51 15.25 3.35
C THR A 134 -12.28 16.00 2.83
N LEU A 135 -12.42 16.70 1.69
CA LEU A 135 -11.32 17.48 1.12
C LEU A 135 -10.85 18.61 2.03
N ASP A 136 -11.70 19.07 2.95
CA ASP A 136 -11.35 20.07 3.98
C ASP A 136 -10.87 19.45 5.31
N GLY A 137 -10.62 18.14 5.31
CA GLY A 137 -9.91 17.46 6.42
C GLY A 137 -10.78 16.94 7.56
N ARG A 138 -12.09 16.86 7.38
CA ARG A 138 -12.99 16.32 8.42
C ARG A 138 -13.24 14.82 8.22
N PRO A 139 -13.39 14.03 9.31
CA PRO A 139 -13.74 12.62 9.19
C PRO A 139 -15.02 12.42 8.38
N LYS A 140 -14.99 11.44 7.50
CA LYS A 140 -16.11 11.07 6.64
C LYS A 140 -16.24 9.56 6.59
N ARG A 141 -17.47 9.06 6.52
CA ARG A 141 -17.69 7.63 6.31
C ARG A 141 -17.11 7.20 4.97
N GLN A 142 -16.41 6.10 4.98
CA GLN A 142 -15.95 5.45 3.76
C GLN A 142 -17.14 5.05 2.90
N PRO A 143 -17.03 5.08 1.56
CA PRO A 143 -18.07 4.54 0.69
C PRO A 143 -18.42 3.10 1.09
N THR A 144 -19.72 2.80 1.18
CA THR A 144 -20.19 1.49 1.63
C THR A 144 -19.63 0.34 0.81
N GLU A 145 -19.51 0.54 -0.51
CA GLU A 145 -18.94 -0.45 -1.42
C GLU A 145 -17.49 -0.81 -1.06
N TRP A 146 -16.68 0.18 -0.65
CA TRP A 146 -15.29 -0.07 -0.25
C TRP A 146 -15.22 -0.89 1.03
N VAL A 147 -16.04 -0.52 2.02
CA VAL A 147 -16.12 -1.26 3.28
C VAL A 147 -16.54 -2.70 3.03
N ASP A 148 -17.53 -2.92 2.16
CA ASP A 148 -17.98 -4.26 1.80
C ASP A 148 -16.88 -5.09 1.15
N ARG A 149 -16.09 -4.47 0.25
CA ARG A 149 -14.93 -5.12 -0.37
C ARG A 149 -13.85 -5.49 0.65
N PHE A 150 -13.54 -4.60 1.58
CA PHE A 150 -12.59 -4.87 2.66
C PHE A 150 -13.04 -6.03 3.55
N ARG A 151 -14.30 -6.05 3.92
CA ARG A 151 -14.86 -7.13 4.73
C ARG A 151 -14.86 -8.46 3.99
N ALA A 152 -15.17 -8.45 2.71
CA ALA A 152 -15.13 -9.66 1.88
C ALA A 152 -13.72 -10.28 1.84
N ILE A 153 -12.68 -9.47 1.76
CA ILE A 153 -11.29 -9.93 1.82
C ILE A 153 -11.01 -10.63 3.15
N ASN A 154 -11.43 -10.04 4.26
CA ASN A 154 -11.18 -10.61 5.58
C ASN A 154 -11.97 -11.89 5.84
N GLU A 155 -13.15 -12.04 5.24
CA GLU A 155 -14.00 -13.22 5.43
C GLU A 155 -13.62 -14.37 4.52
N GLN A 156 -13.31 -14.08 3.25
CA GLN A 156 -13.17 -15.10 2.20
C GLN A 156 -11.75 -15.21 1.65
N GLY A 157 -10.96 -14.15 1.78
CA GLY A 157 -9.70 -14.01 1.06
C GLY A 157 -9.90 -13.82 -0.45
N ILE A 158 -8.81 -13.68 -1.15
CA ILE A 158 -8.77 -13.64 -2.62
C ILE A 158 -7.82 -14.71 -3.15
#